data_2134fe1d10349471d071170a89cc3e6d
#
_entry.id   2134fe1d10349471d071170a89cc3e6d
#
_cell.length_a   1.000
_cell.length_b   1.000
_cell.length_c   1.000
_cell.angle_alpha   90.00
_cell.angle_beta   90.00
_cell.angle_gamma   90.00
#
_symmetry.space_group_name_H-M   'P 1'
#
loop_
_entity.id
_entity.type
_entity.pdbx_description
1 polymer ?
#
loop_
_entity_poly.entity_id
_entity_poly.type
_entity_poly.pdbx_seq_one_letter_code
_entity_poly.pdbx_strand_id
1 'polypeptide(L)'
;IAQLLWFFGIHGSMTVLPILFPIWLSYIGDNTAAMAAGKTIPHVLNIGLWDLANLGGSGATIGLVILMFFKAKSNQYKSFGKLTLPCGIFSVNEPVIFGLPVILNPIMLIPFIICPIVLVCLGYALIQFGIVTAPIGILGLGSMPPLISGIMQGSLSWGIYQLVAVVISIIIYYPFFKTIDNQALAKEKGEQGE
;
A
#
# COMPACT_ATOMS: atom_id res chain seq x y z
N ILE A 1 11.72 -5.35 5.60
CA ILE A 1 11.57 -6.36 6.69
C ILE A 1 10.10 -6.74 6.85
N ALA A 2 9.16 -5.79 7.03
CA ALA A 2 7.73 -6.10 7.25
C ALA A 2 7.15 -7.01 6.15
N GLN A 3 7.43 -6.74 4.87
CA GLN A 3 6.94 -7.55 3.75
C GLN A 3 7.55 -8.97 3.72
N LEU A 4 8.81 -9.11 4.15
CA LEU A 4 9.42 -10.43 4.28
C LEU A 4 8.76 -11.24 5.39
N LEU A 5 8.44 -10.63 6.53
CA LEU A 5 7.72 -11.29 7.61
C LEU A 5 6.34 -11.77 7.14
N TRP A 6 5.60 -10.93 6.42
CA TRP A 6 4.32 -11.29 5.81
C TRP A 6 4.44 -12.48 4.85
N PHE A 7 5.52 -12.55 4.07
CA PHE A 7 5.76 -13.68 3.17
C PHE A 7 5.86 -15.02 3.93
N PHE A 8 6.43 -15.01 5.13
CA PHE A 8 6.49 -16.17 6.01
C PHE A 8 5.26 -16.37 6.91
N GLY A 9 4.19 -15.61 6.68
CA GLY A 9 2.94 -15.72 7.45
C GLY A 9 2.96 -15.00 8.81
N ILE A 10 4.01 -14.21 9.10
CA ILE A 10 4.11 -13.39 10.30
C ILE A 10 3.56 -12.00 10.00
N HIS A 11 2.72 -11.45 10.88
CA HIS A 11 2.15 -10.11 10.69
C HIS A 11 3.24 -9.02 10.76
N GLY A 12 3.83 -8.70 9.59
CA GLY A 12 5.02 -7.86 9.50
C GLY A 12 4.85 -6.46 10.07
N SER A 13 3.73 -5.79 9.80
CA SER A 13 3.48 -4.44 10.32
C SER A 13 3.38 -4.45 11.85
N MET A 14 2.65 -5.39 12.46
CA MET A 14 2.52 -5.50 13.91
C MET A 14 3.84 -5.86 14.61
N THR A 15 4.76 -6.48 13.89
CA THR A 15 6.09 -6.79 14.43
C THR A 15 7.02 -5.57 14.41
N VAL A 16 6.91 -4.72 13.37
CA VAL A 16 7.82 -3.58 13.16
C VAL A 16 7.29 -2.30 13.85
N LEU A 17 5.97 -2.09 13.87
CA LEU A 17 5.34 -0.89 14.43
C LEU A 17 5.71 -0.60 15.89
N PRO A 18 5.76 -1.56 16.83
CA PRO A 18 6.13 -1.27 18.22
C PRO A 18 7.50 -0.61 18.39
N ILE A 19 8.42 -0.84 17.43
CA ILE A 19 9.75 -0.24 17.43
C ILE A 19 9.70 1.18 16.86
N LEU A 20 8.95 1.40 15.78
CA LEU A 20 8.90 2.69 15.09
C LEU A 20 7.93 3.68 15.71
N PHE A 21 6.85 3.18 16.32
CA PHE A 21 5.76 3.99 16.83
C PHE A 21 6.18 5.04 17.88
N PRO A 22 7.00 4.71 18.91
CA PRO A 22 7.48 5.71 19.86
C PRO A 22 8.28 6.83 19.20
N ILE A 23 9.08 6.51 18.16
CA ILE A 23 9.87 7.48 17.42
C ILE A 23 8.94 8.42 16.64
N TRP A 24 7.97 7.88 15.92
CA TRP A 24 7.02 8.69 15.15
C TRP A 24 6.14 9.55 16.06
N LEU A 25 5.79 9.05 17.24
CA LEU A 25 4.99 9.80 18.21
C LEU A 25 5.74 11.07 18.68
N SER A 26 7.06 10.99 18.85
CA SER A 26 7.86 12.17 19.17
C SER A 26 7.90 13.21 18.02
N TYR A 27 7.81 12.76 16.76
CA TYR A 27 7.87 13.63 15.59
C TYR A 27 6.58 14.43 15.34
N ILE A 28 5.43 13.93 15.80
CA ILE A 28 4.13 14.59 15.55
C ILE A 28 4.09 16.00 16.14
N GLY A 29 4.58 16.17 17.34
CA GLY A 29 4.63 17.47 18.01
C GLY A 29 5.46 18.48 17.24
N ASP A 30 6.69 18.12 16.87
CA ASP A 30 7.61 18.98 16.12
C ASP A 30 7.05 19.33 14.74
N ASN A 31 6.52 18.33 14.02
CA ASN A 31 5.95 18.51 12.69
C ASN A 31 4.70 19.42 12.72
N THR A 32 3.83 19.22 13.71
CA THR A 32 2.62 20.05 13.88
C THR A 32 2.99 21.50 14.21
N ALA A 33 3.96 21.71 15.11
CA ALA A 33 4.45 23.05 15.46
C ALA A 33 5.10 23.75 14.26
N ALA A 34 5.90 23.02 13.48
CA ALA A 34 6.53 23.55 12.27
C ALA A 34 5.48 23.97 11.24
N MET A 35 4.47 23.14 11.00
CA MET A 35 3.37 23.41 10.08
C MET A 35 2.57 24.65 10.52
N ALA A 36 2.21 24.74 11.80
CA ALA A 36 1.49 25.88 12.35
C ALA A 36 2.28 27.20 12.22
N ALA A 37 3.63 27.10 12.26
CA ALA A 37 4.54 28.23 12.07
C ALA A 37 4.83 28.55 10.58
N GLY A 38 4.23 27.83 9.62
CA GLY A 38 4.50 27.97 8.19
C GLY A 38 5.92 27.55 7.78
N LYS A 39 6.58 26.70 8.59
CA LYS A 39 7.91 26.18 8.33
C LYS A 39 7.86 24.79 7.66
N THR A 40 8.98 24.38 7.09
CA THR A 40 9.13 23.03 6.53
C THR A 40 9.05 21.97 7.63
N ILE A 41 8.42 20.84 7.31
CA ILE A 41 8.29 19.69 8.21
C ILE A 41 9.68 19.10 8.48
N PRO A 42 10.17 19.08 9.74
CA PRO A 42 11.52 18.62 10.06
C PRO A 42 11.70 17.10 9.97
N HIS A 43 10.64 16.31 10.29
CA HIS A 43 10.73 14.86 10.32
C HIS A 43 9.88 14.24 9.20
N VAL A 44 10.49 14.08 8.02
CA VAL A 44 9.82 13.53 6.82
C VAL A 44 9.61 12.02 6.94
N LEU A 45 10.56 11.28 7.55
CA LEU A 45 10.46 9.82 7.73
C LEU A 45 9.53 9.47 8.90
N ASN A 46 8.26 9.75 8.74
CA ASN A 46 7.21 9.56 9.73
C ASN A 46 6.15 8.56 9.26
N ILE A 47 5.09 8.35 10.06
CA ILE A 47 4.02 7.41 9.73
C ILE A 47 3.27 7.78 8.45
N GLY A 48 3.14 9.07 8.12
CA GLY A 48 2.48 9.48 6.86
C GLY A 48 3.24 9.01 5.61
N LEU A 49 4.58 8.94 5.66
CA LEU A 49 5.39 8.35 4.60
C LEU A 49 5.28 6.81 4.62
N TRP A 50 5.19 6.19 5.82
CA TRP A 50 4.94 4.76 5.97
C TRP A 50 3.60 4.33 5.38
N ASP A 51 2.59 5.18 5.45
CA ASP A 51 1.25 4.90 4.92
C ASP A 51 1.27 4.68 3.40
N LEU A 52 2.25 5.24 2.67
CA LEU A 52 2.46 4.91 1.25
C LEU A 52 2.81 3.43 1.01
N ALA A 53 3.60 2.85 1.90
CA ALA A 53 3.96 1.44 1.82
C ALA A 53 2.76 0.53 2.15
N ASN A 54 1.70 1.11 2.70
CA ASN A 54 0.49 0.43 3.16
C ASN A 54 -0.78 0.91 2.43
N LEU A 55 -0.68 1.50 1.25
CA LEU A 55 -1.84 1.85 0.43
C LEU A 55 -2.59 0.58 -0.01
N GLY A 56 -3.78 0.40 0.51
CA GLY A 56 -4.54 -0.85 0.35
C GLY A 56 -4.02 -1.98 1.22
N GLY A 57 -3.24 -1.64 2.26
CA GLY A 57 -2.58 -2.52 3.21
C GLY A 57 -1.12 -2.81 2.88
N SER A 58 -0.47 -3.61 3.70
CA SER A 58 0.96 -3.90 3.59
C SER A 58 1.34 -4.36 2.18
N GLY A 59 2.47 -3.85 1.65
CA GLY A 59 2.90 -4.10 0.29
C GLY A 59 2.26 -3.19 -0.77
N ALA A 60 1.51 -2.17 -0.35
CA ALA A 60 0.77 -1.25 -1.22
C ALA A 60 -0.16 -1.98 -2.21
N THR A 61 -0.94 -2.93 -1.69
CA THR A 61 -1.74 -3.89 -2.47
C THR A 61 -2.99 -3.30 -3.13
N ILE A 62 -3.26 -2.00 -2.98
CA ILE A 62 -4.43 -1.33 -3.60
C ILE A 62 -4.49 -1.57 -5.11
N GLY A 63 -3.34 -1.51 -5.80
CA GLY A 63 -3.26 -1.76 -7.24
C GLY A 63 -3.64 -3.18 -7.61
N LEU A 64 -3.22 -4.17 -6.81
CA LEU A 64 -3.58 -5.58 -6.99
C LEU A 64 -5.09 -5.78 -6.84
N VAL A 65 -5.71 -5.19 -5.81
CA VAL A 65 -7.17 -5.28 -5.58
C VAL A 65 -7.96 -4.65 -6.72
N ILE A 66 -7.53 -3.49 -7.22
CA ILE A 66 -8.14 -2.83 -8.39
C ILE A 66 -8.00 -3.71 -9.64
N LEU A 67 -6.85 -4.34 -9.85
CA LEU A 67 -6.64 -5.26 -10.97
C LEU A 67 -7.56 -6.49 -10.89
N MET A 68 -7.70 -7.08 -9.70
CA MET A 68 -8.63 -8.19 -9.48
C MET A 68 -10.07 -7.81 -9.80
N PHE A 69 -10.49 -6.63 -9.39
CA PHE A 69 -11.86 -6.17 -9.61
C PHE A 69 -12.17 -5.87 -11.08
N PHE A 70 -11.26 -5.16 -11.79
CA PHE A 70 -11.54 -4.67 -13.14
C PHE A 70 -10.94 -5.52 -14.27
N LYS A 71 -9.90 -6.31 -14.01
CA LYS A 71 -9.11 -6.98 -15.07
C LYS A 71 -9.02 -8.49 -14.94
N ALA A 72 -9.47 -9.09 -13.85
CA ALA A 72 -9.46 -10.53 -13.68
C ALA A 72 -10.26 -11.23 -14.78
N LYS A 73 -9.73 -12.34 -15.29
CA LYS A 73 -10.38 -13.23 -16.27
C LYS A 73 -10.95 -14.49 -15.60
N SER A 74 -10.23 -15.03 -14.62
CA SER A 74 -10.67 -16.17 -13.83
C SER A 74 -11.86 -15.79 -12.93
N ASN A 75 -12.78 -16.70 -12.72
CA ASN A 75 -13.92 -16.50 -11.83
C ASN A 75 -13.49 -16.37 -10.38
N GLN A 76 -12.41 -17.09 -10.02
CA GLN A 76 -11.79 -17.02 -8.71
C GLN A 76 -11.39 -15.58 -8.39
N TYR A 77 -10.56 -14.94 -9.20
CA TYR A 77 -10.09 -13.58 -8.91
C TYR A 77 -11.12 -12.48 -9.15
N LYS A 78 -12.10 -12.68 -10.05
CA LYS A 78 -13.26 -11.78 -10.17
C LYS A 78 -14.08 -11.71 -8.88
N SER A 79 -14.43 -12.88 -8.35
CA SER A 79 -15.20 -12.96 -7.10
C SER A 79 -14.42 -12.40 -5.93
N PHE A 80 -13.13 -12.75 -5.87
CA PHE A 80 -12.25 -12.30 -4.81
C PHE A 80 -12.03 -10.78 -4.84
N GLY A 81 -11.84 -10.19 -6.02
CA GLY A 81 -11.71 -8.74 -6.19
C GLY A 81 -12.94 -7.97 -5.69
N LYS A 82 -14.16 -8.50 -5.89
CA LYS A 82 -15.38 -7.88 -5.36
C LYS A 82 -15.42 -7.86 -3.84
N LEU A 83 -14.93 -8.92 -3.20
CA LEU A 83 -14.91 -9.03 -1.73
C LEU A 83 -13.82 -8.15 -1.10
N THR A 84 -12.66 -8.04 -1.77
CA THR A 84 -11.49 -7.36 -1.21
C THR A 84 -11.43 -5.88 -1.53
N LEU A 85 -12.14 -5.38 -2.54
CA LEU A 85 -12.10 -3.97 -2.94
C LEU A 85 -12.51 -3.02 -1.80
N PRO A 86 -13.63 -3.24 -1.09
CA PRO A 86 -13.98 -2.38 0.04
C PRO A 86 -12.90 -2.35 1.12
N CYS A 87 -12.34 -3.53 1.46
CA CYS A 87 -11.28 -3.64 2.44
C CYS A 87 -10.00 -2.90 1.99
N GLY A 88 -9.60 -3.07 0.73
CA GLY A 88 -8.41 -2.44 0.16
C GLY A 88 -8.48 -0.91 0.13
N ILE A 89 -9.67 -0.32 -0.10
CA ILE A 89 -9.86 1.13 -0.05
C ILE A 89 -9.52 1.68 1.34
N PHE A 90 -9.80 0.92 2.40
CA PHE A 90 -9.50 1.29 3.79
C PHE A 90 -8.19 0.68 4.30
N SER A 91 -7.31 0.26 3.41
CA SER A 91 -5.99 -0.32 3.71
C SER A 91 -6.01 -1.57 4.60
N VAL A 92 -7.10 -2.34 4.55
CA VAL A 92 -7.24 -3.65 5.21
C VAL A 92 -6.96 -4.73 4.17
N ASN A 93 -5.80 -5.38 4.24
CA ASN A 93 -5.39 -6.36 3.22
C ASN A 93 -5.20 -7.78 3.72
N GLU A 94 -5.55 -8.08 4.95
CA GLU A 94 -5.54 -9.44 5.47
C GLU A 94 -6.34 -10.40 4.58
N PRO A 95 -7.55 -10.03 4.09
CA PRO A 95 -8.25 -10.88 3.12
C PRO A 95 -7.43 -11.15 1.87
N VAL A 96 -6.67 -10.16 1.38
CA VAL A 96 -5.81 -10.30 0.19
C VAL A 96 -4.62 -11.22 0.48
N ILE A 97 -3.94 -11.01 1.61
CA ILE A 97 -2.73 -11.76 1.96
C ILE A 97 -3.03 -13.24 2.22
N PHE A 98 -4.13 -13.53 2.93
CA PHE A 98 -4.51 -14.90 3.29
C PHE A 98 -5.40 -15.57 2.26
N GLY A 99 -6.22 -14.82 1.53
CA GLY A 99 -7.13 -15.38 0.52
C GLY A 99 -6.51 -15.51 -0.87
N LEU A 100 -5.58 -14.64 -1.23
CA LEU A 100 -4.66 -14.85 -2.35
C LEU A 100 -3.41 -15.54 -1.79
N PRO A 101 -2.83 -16.52 -2.46
CA PRO A 101 -1.58 -17.07 -2.00
C PRO A 101 -0.43 -16.05 -2.24
N VAL A 102 -0.44 -14.94 -1.47
CA VAL A 102 0.72 -14.02 -1.39
C VAL A 102 1.77 -14.66 -0.50
N ILE A 103 1.33 -15.30 0.59
CA ILE A 103 2.20 -16.07 1.49
C ILE A 103 2.82 -17.22 0.71
N LEU A 104 4.14 -17.33 0.82
CA LEU A 104 4.97 -18.36 0.15
C LEU A 104 4.84 -18.40 -1.38
N ASN A 105 4.29 -17.35 -2.01
CA ASN A 105 4.22 -17.24 -3.46
C ASN A 105 5.38 -16.38 -3.99
N PRO A 106 6.40 -16.96 -4.61
CA PRO A 106 7.57 -16.20 -5.07
C PRO A 106 7.22 -15.20 -6.19
N ILE A 107 6.16 -15.44 -6.99
CA ILE A 107 5.72 -14.52 -8.04
C ILE A 107 5.18 -13.23 -7.40
N MET A 108 4.36 -13.36 -6.35
CA MET A 108 3.75 -12.21 -5.69
C MET A 108 4.69 -11.52 -4.70
N LEU A 109 5.73 -12.19 -4.21
CA LEU A 109 6.73 -11.61 -3.33
C LEU A 109 7.45 -10.42 -3.98
N ILE A 110 7.75 -10.53 -5.28
CA ILE A 110 8.48 -9.50 -6.02
C ILE A 110 7.74 -8.15 -5.98
N PRO A 111 6.50 -8.02 -6.49
CA PRO A 111 5.78 -6.75 -6.43
C PRO A 111 5.45 -6.34 -4.98
N PHE A 112 5.23 -7.29 -4.08
CA PHE A 112 4.92 -7.04 -2.67
C PHE A 112 6.07 -6.35 -1.91
N ILE A 113 7.33 -6.57 -2.33
CA ILE A 113 8.52 -5.88 -1.80
C ILE A 113 8.82 -4.62 -2.60
N ILE A 114 8.81 -4.70 -3.94
CA ILE A 114 9.26 -3.60 -4.80
C ILE A 114 8.29 -2.42 -4.74
N CYS A 115 6.98 -2.67 -4.75
CA CYS A 115 5.99 -1.61 -4.81
C CYS A 115 6.13 -0.59 -3.66
N PRO A 116 6.10 -0.99 -2.38
CA PRO A 116 6.24 -0.04 -1.29
C PRO A 116 7.58 0.70 -1.31
N ILE A 117 8.68 0.04 -1.71
CA ILE A 117 9.99 0.68 -1.82
C ILE A 117 9.95 1.80 -2.87
N VAL A 118 9.41 1.51 -4.06
CA VAL A 118 9.29 2.51 -5.14
C VAL A 118 8.44 3.69 -4.70
N LEU A 119 7.28 3.44 -4.08
CA LEU A 119 6.37 4.50 -3.64
C LEU A 119 6.99 5.39 -2.57
N VAL A 120 7.63 4.80 -1.57
CA VAL A 120 8.27 5.55 -0.48
C VAL A 120 9.48 6.34 -1.00
N CYS A 121 10.36 5.72 -1.80
CA CYS A 121 11.53 6.40 -2.36
C CYS A 121 11.13 7.55 -3.29
N LEU A 122 10.13 7.35 -4.15
CA LEU A 122 9.63 8.40 -5.03
C LEU A 122 8.96 9.53 -4.23
N GLY A 123 8.12 9.19 -3.23
CA GLY A 123 7.50 10.18 -2.36
C GLY A 123 8.53 11.01 -1.60
N TYR A 124 9.55 10.36 -1.04
CA TYR A 124 10.65 11.04 -0.38
C TYR A 124 11.40 11.97 -1.34
N ALA A 125 11.71 11.51 -2.55
CA ALA A 125 12.39 12.34 -3.56
C ALA A 125 11.54 13.57 -3.94
N LEU A 126 10.24 13.40 -4.19
CA LEU A 126 9.34 14.51 -4.51
C LEU A 126 9.24 15.55 -3.40
N ILE A 127 9.29 15.11 -2.14
CA ILE A 127 9.37 16.02 -0.98
C ILE A 127 10.70 16.80 -0.99
N GLN A 128 11.82 16.12 -1.21
CA GLN A 128 13.14 16.77 -1.25
C GLN A 128 13.28 17.80 -2.38
N PHE A 129 12.62 17.55 -3.52
CA PHE A 129 12.56 18.51 -4.63
C PHE A 129 11.51 19.63 -4.42
N GLY A 130 10.78 19.62 -3.31
CA GLY A 130 9.76 20.63 -3.01
C GLY A 130 8.49 20.55 -3.89
N ILE A 131 8.30 19.44 -4.63
CA ILE A 131 7.14 19.22 -5.50
C ILE A 131 5.91 18.84 -4.67
N VAL A 132 6.13 18.09 -3.61
CA VAL A 132 5.09 17.59 -2.70
C VAL A 132 5.42 18.02 -1.28
N THR A 133 4.43 18.50 -0.54
CA THR A 133 4.60 18.84 0.87
C THR A 133 4.69 17.56 1.72
N ALA A 134 5.66 17.52 2.65
CA ALA A 134 5.81 16.39 3.54
C ALA A 134 4.55 16.19 4.42
N PRO A 135 4.16 14.94 4.70
CA PRO A 135 3.07 14.65 5.62
C PRO A 135 3.47 14.96 7.07
N ILE A 136 2.50 15.41 7.87
CA ILE A 136 2.74 15.72 9.29
C ILE A 136 3.07 14.46 10.11
N GLY A 137 2.47 13.33 9.73
CA GLY A 137 2.61 12.06 10.43
C GLY A 137 1.50 11.82 11.45
N ILE A 138 0.28 12.30 11.20
CA ILE A 138 -0.88 12.06 12.06
C ILE A 138 -1.21 10.56 12.06
N LEU A 139 -1.40 10.02 13.26
CA LEU A 139 -1.71 8.60 13.46
C LEU A 139 -3.13 8.23 12.99
N GLY A 140 -3.29 7.00 12.53
CA GLY A 140 -4.60 6.44 12.15
C GLY A 140 -5.11 6.81 10.77
N LEU A 141 -4.46 7.72 10.06
CA LEU A 141 -4.89 8.14 8.72
C LEU A 141 -4.57 7.11 7.63
N GLY A 142 -3.66 6.19 7.87
CA GLY A 142 -3.32 5.12 6.92
C GLY A 142 -4.49 4.18 6.59
N SER A 143 -5.51 4.12 7.45
CA SER A 143 -6.74 3.36 7.20
C SER A 143 -7.82 4.15 6.47
N MET A 144 -7.55 5.41 6.08
CA MET A 144 -8.47 6.22 5.28
C MET A 144 -8.22 6.00 3.78
N PRO A 145 -9.23 6.22 2.94
CA PRO A 145 -9.05 6.16 1.49
C PRO A 145 -7.93 7.11 1.01
N PRO A 146 -7.15 6.70 -0.01
CA PRO A 146 -6.18 7.59 -0.66
C PRO A 146 -6.83 8.91 -1.06
N LEU A 147 -6.08 9.99 -1.17
CA LEU A 147 -6.49 11.38 -1.28
C LEU A 147 -7.02 11.96 0.04
N ILE A 148 -8.02 11.35 0.67
CA ILE A 148 -8.58 11.85 1.95
C ILE A 148 -7.50 11.78 3.04
N SER A 149 -6.86 10.62 3.19
CA SER A 149 -5.71 10.43 4.07
C SER A 149 -4.61 11.47 3.82
N GLY A 150 -4.26 11.70 2.55
CA GLY A 150 -3.22 12.64 2.18
C GLY A 150 -3.56 14.10 2.50
N ILE A 151 -4.79 14.53 2.25
CA ILE A 151 -5.25 15.88 2.60
C ILE A 151 -5.22 16.05 4.13
N MET A 152 -5.68 15.07 4.87
CA MET A 152 -5.68 15.09 6.34
C MET A 152 -4.26 15.06 6.92
N GLN A 153 -3.28 14.52 6.20
CA GLN A 153 -1.85 14.61 6.55
C GLN A 153 -1.25 16.02 6.32
N GLY A 154 -2.06 16.99 5.93
CA GLY A 154 -1.73 18.40 5.92
C GLY A 154 -1.57 19.03 4.54
N SER A 155 -1.71 18.32 3.43
CA SER A 155 -1.62 18.95 2.12
C SER A 155 -2.37 18.22 1.01
N LEU A 156 -2.94 19.02 0.09
CA LEU A 156 -3.55 18.51 -1.14
C LEU A 156 -2.50 17.84 -2.05
N SER A 157 -1.28 18.37 -2.09
CA SER A 157 -0.20 17.79 -2.93
C SER A 157 0.16 16.37 -2.50
N TRP A 158 0.17 16.08 -1.19
CA TRP A 158 0.36 14.76 -0.65
C TRP A 158 -0.80 13.80 -1.02
N GLY A 159 -2.04 14.31 -0.94
CA GLY A 159 -3.23 13.56 -1.38
C GLY A 159 -3.19 13.20 -2.86
N ILE A 160 -2.81 14.15 -3.73
CA ILE A 160 -2.64 13.91 -5.16
C ILE A 160 -1.55 12.86 -5.40
N TYR A 161 -0.43 12.95 -4.66
CA TYR A 161 0.62 11.94 -4.78
C TYR A 161 0.14 10.54 -4.38
N GLN A 162 -0.72 10.41 -3.38
CA GLN A 162 -1.32 9.11 -3.04
C GLN A 162 -2.14 8.53 -4.20
N LEU A 163 -2.87 9.35 -4.97
CA LEU A 163 -3.56 8.89 -6.19
C LEU A 163 -2.57 8.44 -7.28
N VAL A 164 -1.49 9.19 -7.47
CA VAL A 164 -0.40 8.78 -8.37
C VAL A 164 0.22 7.45 -7.90
N ALA A 165 0.42 7.28 -6.60
CA ALA A 165 0.93 6.06 -5.99
C ALA A 165 0.00 4.85 -6.24
N VAL A 166 -1.32 5.04 -6.23
CA VAL A 166 -2.29 4.00 -6.64
C VAL A 166 -2.06 3.57 -8.08
N VAL A 167 -1.87 4.51 -9.00
CA VAL A 167 -1.59 4.21 -10.42
C VAL A 167 -0.27 3.45 -10.57
N ILE A 168 0.78 3.88 -9.86
CA ILE A 168 2.08 3.20 -9.86
C ILE A 168 1.94 1.77 -9.32
N SER A 169 1.17 1.59 -8.23
CA SER A 169 0.88 0.26 -7.69
C SER A 169 0.21 -0.64 -8.73
N ILE A 170 -0.80 -0.14 -9.47
CA ILE A 170 -1.45 -0.88 -10.55
C ILE A 170 -0.42 -1.33 -11.59
N ILE A 171 0.46 -0.43 -12.04
CA ILE A 171 1.47 -0.71 -13.06
C ILE A 171 2.44 -1.79 -12.58
N ILE A 172 2.93 -1.68 -11.32
CA ILE A 172 3.89 -2.64 -10.76
C ILE A 172 3.25 -4.03 -10.60
N TYR A 173 2.03 -4.10 -10.08
CA TYR A 173 1.35 -5.38 -9.85
C TYR A 173 0.83 -6.03 -11.13
N TYR A 174 0.59 -5.28 -12.20
CA TYR A 174 -0.07 -5.78 -13.41
C TYR A 174 0.57 -7.02 -14.04
N PRO A 175 1.89 -7.08 -14.32
CA PRO A 175 2.48 -8.25 -14.96
C PRO A 175 2.40 -9.51 -14.10
N PHE A 176 2.57 -9.36 -12.80
CA PHE A 176 2.51 -10.47 -11.84
C PHE A 176 1.08 -10.96 -11.66
N PHE A 177 0.12 -10.05 -11.53
CA PHE A 177 -1.29 -10.38 -11.46
C PHE A 177 -1.74 -11.13 -12.73
N LYS A 178 -1.38 -10.66 -13.92
CA LYS A 178 -1.71 -11.32 -15.19
C LYS A 178 -1.21 -12.76 -15.22
N THR A 179 -0.04 -13.03 -14.66
CA THR A 179 0.53 -14.37 -14.61
C THR A 179 -0.31 -15.31 -13.74
N ILE A 180 -0.63 -14.89 -12.51
CA ILE A 180 -1.44 -15.72 -11.59
C ILE A 180 -2.88 -15.87 -12.06
N ASP A 181 -3.48 -14.86 -12.66
CA ASP A 181 -4.84 -14.90 -13.21
C ASP A 181 -4.93 -15.87 -14.41
N ASN A 182 -3.93 -15.89 -15.28
CA ASN A 182 -3.86 -16.85 -16.39
C ASN A 182 -3.68 -18.30 -15.88
N GLN A 183 -2.90 -18.49 -14.81
CA GLN A 183 -2.76 -19.82 -14.17
C GLN A 183 -4.08 -20.30 -13.57
N ALA A 184 -4.81 -19.42 -12.89
CA ALA A 184 -6.13 -19.73 -12.34
C ALA A 184 -7.15 -20.06 -13.45
N LEU A 185 -7.17 -19.25 -14.51
CA LEU A 185 -8.03 -19.47 -15.67
C LEU A 185 -7.74 -20.81 -16.37
N ALA A 186 -6.47 -21.22 -16.46
CA ALA A 186 -6.10 -22.50 -17.04
C ALA A 186 -6.60 -23.68 -16.19
N LYS A 187 -6.54 -23.57 -14.87
CA LYS A 187 -7.08 -24.59 -13.95
C LYS A 187 -8.59 -24.70 -14.07
N GLU A 188 -9.31 -23.56 -14.06
CA GLU A 188 -10.77 -23.54 -14.23
C GLU A 188 -11.22 -24.21 -15.53
N LYS A 189 -10.45 -24.07 -16.62
CA LYS A 189 -10.77 -24.72 -17.92
C LYS A 189 -10.46 -26.22 -17.93
N GLY A 190 -9.42 -26.67 -17.22
CA GLY A 190 -9.10 -28.08 -17.07
C GLY A 190 -10.16 -28.83 -16.27
N GLU A 191 -10.65 -28.23 -15.17
CA GLU A 191 -11.70 -28.80 -14.33
C GLU A 191 -13.08 -28.86 -15.01
N GLN A 192 -13.35 -28.03 -16.02
CA GLN A 192 -14.60 -28.06 -16.81
C GLN A 192 -14.58 -29.07 -17.97
N GLY A 193 -13.41 -29.68 -18.25
CA GLY A 193 -13.21 -30.64 -19.32
C GLY A 193 -13.19 -32.12 -18.87
N GLU A 194 -13.26 -32.35 -17.55
CA GLU A 194 -13.44 -33.67 -16.94
C GLU A 194 -14.93 -33.85 -16.51
#